data_94aadfe7267e7f7750f343767810112b
#
_entry.id   94aadfe7267e7f7750f343767810112b
#
_cell.length_a   1.000
_cell.length_b   1.000
_cell.length_c   1.000
_cell.angle_alpha   90.00
_cell.angle_beta   90.00
_cell.angle_gamma   90.00
#
_symmetry.space_group_name_H-M   'P 1'
#
loop_
_entity.id
_entity.type
_entity.pdbx_description
1 polymer ?
#
loop_
_entity_poly.entity_id
_entity_poly.type
_entity_poly.pdbx_seq_one_letter_code
_entity_poly.pdbx_strand_id
1 'polypeptide(L)'
;MSLYNKYRPQAFDEIIGNEEAVLTLQSLLSKSDCPHAFLITGETGCGKTTIGRIMARTLGCKGGDYHEIDSSSFRGIDTIREIRQQSNNLPLESPCQVWLLDEAAKNSNDAQHALLKALEDPPSYVYYILCTTDPQKLLPTIRGRCSEFSVHPLNENQMFQLLRHAVKGEGESLSKSIYEQIAQDSLGHPRNALQILEQVLAVEPEQRLNVAKRS
;
A
#
# COMPACT_ATOMS: atom_id res chain seq x y z
N MET A 1 3.99 -8.76 -17.71
CA MET A 1 3.52 -8.19 -16.42
C MET A 1 4.76 -7.98 -15.58
N SER A 2 4.97 -6.80 -14.98
CA SER A 2 6.18 -6.56 -14.17
C SER A 2 6.21 -7.44 -12.92
N LEU A 3 7.41 -7.83 -12.46
CA LEU A 3 7.57 -8.66 -11.26
C LEU A 3 6.96 -8.00 -10.03
N TYR A 4 7.07 -6.68 -9.91
CA TYR A 4 6.43 -5.91 -8.86
C TYR A 4 4.90 -6.11 -8.80
N ASN A 5 4.23 -6.22 -9.95
CA ASN A 5 2.79 -6.49 -9.99
C ASN A 5 2.47 -7.97 -9.81
N LYS A 6 3.31 -8.87 -10.35
CA LYS A 6 3.12 -10.33 -10.27
C LYS A 6 3.25 -10.84 -8.83
N TYR A 7 4.25 -10.33 -8.08
CA TYR A 7 4.53 -10.74 -6.70
C TYR A 7 3.99 -9.76 -5.65
N ARG A 8 3.00 -8.94 -6.03
CA ARG A 8 2.31 -8.07 -5.08
C ARG A 8 1.41 -8.91 -4.18
N PRO A 9 1.58 -8.86 -2.84
CA PRO A 9 0.71 -9.56 -1.90
C PRO A 9 -0.77 -9.27 -2.14
N GLN A 10 -1.58 -10.31 -2.02
CA GLN A 10 -3.04 -10.24 -2.19
C GLN A 10 -3.78 -10.45 -0.87
N ALA A 11 -3.11 -11.02 0.14
CA ALA A 11 -3.62 -11.28 1.48
C ALA A 11 -2.57 -10.91 2.54
N PHE A 12 -2.98 -10.77 3.79
CA PHE A 12 -2.09 -10.36 4.88
C PHE A 12 -0.97 -11.38 5.17
N ASP A 13 -1.23 -12.67 5.01
CA ASP A 13 -0.28 -13.76 5.21
C ASP A 13 0.83 -13.82 4.14
N GLU A 14 0.63 -13.15 3.01
CA GLU A 14 1.65 -12.99 1.97
C GLU A 14 2.57 -11.77 2.20
N ILE A 15 2.26 -10.91 3.18
CA ILE A 15 3.08 -9.73 3.46
C ILE A 15 4.35 -10.17 4.18
N ILE A 16 5.48 -9.78 3.65
CA ILE A 16 6.79 -9.94 4.28
C ILE A 16 7.13 -8.68 5.05
N GLY A 17 7.49 -8.84 6.32
CA GLY A 17 7.81 -7.73 7.22
C GLY A 17 6.57 -7.00 7.75
N ASN A 18 6.82 -5.97 8.58
CA ASN A 18 5.77 -5.17 9.21
C ASN A 18 4.75 -5.98 10.03
N GLU A 19 5.20 -7.06 10.66
CA GLU A 19 4.38 -8.08 11.34
C GLU A 19 3.45 -7.46 12.40
N GLU A 20 3.93 -6.49 13.18
CA GLU A 20 3.14 -5.83 14.23
C GLU A 20 1.96 -5.04 13.62
N ALA A 21 2.23 -4.26 12.58
CA ALA A 21 1.20 -3.49 11.87
C ALA A 21 0.18 -4.43 11.21
N VAL A 22 0.65 -5.51 10.57
CA VAL A 22 -0.19 -6.52 9.91
C VAL A 22 -1.11 -7.21 10.92
N LEU A 23 -0.57 -7.71 12.02
CA LEU A 23 -1.35 -8.39 13.07
C LEU A 23 -2.39 -7.46 13.70
N THR A 24 -2.00 -6.21 13.96
CA THR A 24 -2.93 -5.24 14.55
C THR A 24 -4.04 -4.88 13.57
N LEU A 25 -3.74 -4.67 12.28
CA LEU A 25 -4.74 -4.43 11.24
C LEU A 25 -5.70 -5.61 11.11
N GLN A 26 -5.20 -6.85 11.05
CA GLN A 26 -6.06 -8.06 11.00
C GLN A 26 -7.00 -8.13 12.20
N SER A 27 -6.48 -7.86 13.40
CA SER A 27 -7.28 -7.85 14.62
C SER A 27 -8.38 -6.79 14.60
N LEU A 28 -8.07 -5.57 14.13
CA LEU A 28 -9.05 -4.48 14.05
C LEU A 28 -10.14 -4.77 13.01
N LEU A 29 -9.74 -5.23 11.81
CA LEU A 29 -10.67 -5.50 10.71
C LEU A 29 -11.63 -6.68 11.02
N SER A 30 -11.29 -7.54 11.99
CA SER A 30 -12.16 -8.64 12.42
C SER A 30 -13.20 -8.26 13.48
N LYS A 31 -13.10 -7.05 14.04
CA LYS A 31 -14.02 -6.57 15.09
C LYS A 31 -15.30 -6.01 14.50
N SER A 32 -16.39 -6.11 15.26
CA SER A 32 -17.67 -5.48 14.92
C SER A 32 -17.66 -3.95 15.00
N ASP A 33 -16.76 -3.38 15.82
CA ASP A 33 -16.52 -1.96 16.02
C ASP A 33 -15.23 -1.49 15.31
N CYS A 34 -15.00 -2.01 14.11
CA CYS A 34 -13.85 -1.66 13.29
C CYS A 34 -13.83 -0.15 12.99
N PRO A 35 -12.68 0.53 13.15
CA PRO A 35 -12.55 1.94 12.77
C PRO A 35 -12.88 2.17 11.29
N HIS A 36 -13.53 3.29 10.98
CA HIS A 36 -13.90 3.64 9.60
C HIS A 36 -12.83 4.44 8.86
N ALA A 37 -11.80 4.93 9.56
CA ALA A 37 -10.71 5.72 8.97
C ALA A 37 -9.34 5.18 9.41
N PHE A 38 -8.50 4.90 8.42
CA PHE A 38 -7.14 4.40 8.60
C PHE A 38 -6.15 5.31 7.91
N LEU A 39 -4.98 5.48 8.52
CA LEU A 39 -3.85 6.20 7.93
C LEU A 39 -2.63 5.28 7.89
N ILE A 40 -2.15 4.97 6.69
CA ILE A 40 -0.96 4.14 6.48
C ILE A 40 0.18 5.06 6.06
N THR A 41 1.21 5.14 6.89
CA THR A 41 2.38 6.01 6.69
C THR A 41 3.62 5.19 6.38
N GLY A 42 4.61 5.78 5.72
CA GLY A 42 5.89 5.13 5.43
C GLY A 42 6.49 5.56 4.11
N GLU A 43 7.72 5.15 3.83
CA GLU A 43 8.45 5.54 2.64
C GLU A 43 7.83 5.02 1.34
N THR A 44 8.21 5.63 0.21
CA THR A 44 7.76 5.18 -1.11
C THR A 44 8.22 3.75 -1.38
N GLY A 45 7.33 2.91 -1.88
CA GLY A 45 7.69 1.53 -2.26
C GLY A 45 7.66 0.49 -1.12
N CYS A 46 7.32 0.88 0.13
CA CYS A 46 7.22 -0.02 1.29
C CYS A 46 5.90 -0.82 1.38
N GLY A 47 4.95 -0.62 0.47
CA GLY A 47 3.74 -1.45 0.42
C GLY A 47 2.47 -0.82 0.99
N LYS A 48 2.42 0.49 1.31
CA LYS A 48 1.23 1.19 1.86
C LYS A 48 -0.05 0.90 1.08
N THR A 49 -0.04 1.20 -0.22
CA THR A 49 -1.17 0.98 -1.13
C THR A 49 -1.54 -0.51 -1.23
N THR A 50 -0.55 -1.40 -1.16
CA THR A 50 -0.76 -2.85 -1.15
C THR A 50 -1.52 -3.28 0.11
N ILE A 51 -1.12 -2.80 1.28
CA ILE A 51 -1.82 -3.05 2.55
C ILE A 51 -3.25 -2.50 2.46
N GLY A 52 -3.44 -1.29 1.97
CA GLY A 52 -4.77 -0.69 1.80
C GLY A 52 -5.70 -1.54 0.90
N ARG A 53 -5.17 -2.09 -0.20
CA ARG A 53 -5.91 -3.01 -1.07
C ARG A 53 -6.27 -4.33 -0.38
N ILE A 54 -5.36 -4.87 0.43
CA ILE A 54 -5.60 -6.08 1.22
C ILE A 54 -6.68 -5.81 2.26
N MET A 55 -6.64 -4.67 2.95
CA MET A 55 -7.67 -4.25 3.90
C MET A 55 -9.05 -4.21 3.23
N ALA A 56 -9.17 -3.58 2.06
CA ALA A 56 -10.43 -3.52 1.31
C ALA A 56 -10.98 -4.93 1.00
N ARG A 57 -10.13 -5.84 0.55
CA ARG A 57 -10.51 -7.23 0.30
C ARG A 57 -10.94 -7.96 1.57
N THR A 58 -10.22 -7.75 2.67
CA THR A 58 -10.54 -8.35 3.98
C THR A 58 -11.88 -7.87 4.51
N LEU A 59 -12.26 -6.62 4.24
CA LEU A 59 -13.60 -6.08 4.52
C LEU A 59 -14.68 -6.63 3.57
N GLY A 60 -14.32 -7.43 2.58
CA GLY A 60 -15.24 -7.99 1.58
C GLY A 60 -15.61 -7.00 0.48
N CYS A 61 -14.91 -5.87 0.37
CA CYS A 61 -15.15 -4.85 -0.66
C CYS A 61 -14.61 -5.29 -2.02
N LYS A 62 -15.40 -5.16 -3.07
CA LYS A 62 -15.06 -5.56 -4.45
C LYS A 62 -15.82 -4.73 -5.48
N GLY A 63 -15.45 -4.92 -6.76
CA GLY A 63 -16.16 -4.31 -7.88
C GLY A 63 -16.26 -2.80 -7.81
N GLY A 64 -17.45 -2.29 -8.07
CA GLY A 64 -17.75 -0.86 -8.09
C GLY A 64 -17.78 -0.18 -6.72
N ASP A 65 -17.71 -0.95 -5.62
CA ASP A 65 -17.69 -0.41 -4.25
C ASP A 65 -16.27 -0.11 -3.75
N TYR A 66 -15.23 -0.56 -4.48
CA TYR A 66 -13.84 -0.23 -4.22
C TYR A 66 -13.36 0.92 -5.09
N HIS A 67 -12.96 2.00 -4.46
CA HIS A 67 -12.48 3.21 -5.13
C HIS A 67 -11.03 3.50 -4.70
N GLU A 68 -10.13 3.61 -5.67
CA GLU A 68 -8.73 3.97 -5.44
C GLU A 68 -8.43 5.28 -6.18
N ILE A 69 -8.00 6.28 -5.44
CA ILE A 69 -7.73 7.63 -5.95
C ILE A 69 -6.29 8.00 -5.63
N ASP A 70 -5.53 8.31 -6.66
CA ASP A 70 -4.21 8.92 -6.53
C ASP A 70 -4.36 10.44 -6.36
N SER A 71 -4.18 10.91 -5.13
CA SER A 71 -4.23 12.34 -4.81
C SER A 71 -3.09 13.15 -5.46
N SER A 72 -2.10 12.51 -6.07
CA SER A 72 -1.11 13.22 -6.88
C SER A 72 -1.69 13.75 -8.18
N SER A 73 -2.70 13.08 -8.74
CA SER A 73 -3.40 13.44 -9.97
C SER A 73 -4.71 14.18 -9.71
N PHE A 74 -5.37 13.91 -8.57
CA PHE A 74 -6.69 14.44 -8.20
C PHE A 74 -6.62 15.16 -6.84
N ARG A 75 -6.11 16.40 -6.83
CA ARG A 75 -5.79 17.17 -5.60
C ARG A 75 -6.88 18.13 -5.15
N GLY A 76 -7.96 18.26 -5.94
CA GLY A 76 -8.94 19.32 -5.78
C GLY A 76 -10.01 19.02 -4.74
N ILE A 77 -10.62 20.09 -4.21
CA ILE A 77 -11.75 20.00 -3.31
C ILE A 77 -12.96 19.30 -3.96
N ASP A 78 -13.10 19.43 -5.28
CA ASP A 78 -14.25 18.86 -5.99
C ASP A 78 -14.18 17.34 -6.01
N THR A 79 -12.99 16.74 -6.16
CA THR A 79 -12.81 15.29 -6.02
C THR A 79 -13.27 14.80 -4.65
N ILE A 80 -12.90 15.49 -3.57
CA ILE A 80 -13.31 15.09 -2.22
C ILE A 80 -14.82 15.29 -2.00
N ARG A 81 -15.41 16.32 -2.61
CA ARG A 81 -16.88 16.52 -2.58
C ARG A 81 -17.60 15.38 -3.31
N GLU A 82 -17.09 14.95 -4.46
CA GLU A 82 -17.63 13.80 -5.20
C GLU A 82 -17.52 12.50 -4.39
N ILE A 83 -16.35 12.24 -3.77
CA ILE A 83 -16.17 11.10 -2.84
C ILE A 83 -17.25 11.13 -1.76
N ARG A 84 -17.43 12.27 -1.09
CA ARG A 84 -18.40 12.42 -0.03
C ARG A 84 -19.85 12.22 -0.52
N GLN A 85 -20.17 12.70 -1.72
CA GLN A 85 -21.49 12.49 -2.30
C GLN A 85 -21.74 11.02 -2.64
N GLN A 86 -20.75 10.35 -3.24
CA GLN A 86 -20.86 8.94 -3.63
C GLN A 86 -20.87 8.02 -2.42
N SER A 87 -20.13 8.34 -1.36
CA SER A 87 -20.10 7.55 -0.12
C SER A 87 -21.45 7.55 0.66
N ASN A 88 -22.37 8.43 0.31
CA ASN A 88 -23.74 8.36 0.85
C ASN A 88 -24.63 7.32 0.14
N ASN A 89 -24.20 6.78 -0.99
CA ASN A 89 -24.93 5.72 -1.67
C ASN A 89 -24.65 4.38 -0.97
N LEU A 90 -25.66 3.50 -0.96
CA LEU A 90 -25.45 2.13 -0.46
C LEU A 90 -24.49 1.36 -1.39
N PRO A 91 -23.68 0.45 -0.83
CA PRO A 91 -22.87 -0.45 -1.64
C PRO A 91 -23.72 -1.27 -2.62
N LEU A 92 -23.20 -1.55 -3.80
CA LEU A 92 -23.92 -2.27 -4.87
C LEU A 92 -23.73 -3.78 -4.78
N GLU A 93 -22.49 -4.24 -4.52
CA GLU A 93 -22.09 -5.65 -4.63
C GLU A 93 -21.42 -6.18 -3.35
N SER A 94 -21.08 -5.29 -2.43
CA SER A 94 -20.25 -5.58 -1.25
C SER A 94 -20.96 -5.23 0.05
N PRO A 95 -20.51 -5.72 1.20
CA PRO A 95 -21.05 -5.30 2.49
C PRO A 95 -20.65 -3.87 2.86
N CYS A 96 -19.67 -3.29 2.17
CA CYS A 96 -19.14 -1.97 2.45
C CYS A 96 -18.59 -1.28 1.20
N GLN A 97 -18.38 0.03 1.28
CA GLN A 97 -17.57 0.82 0.34
C GLN A 97 -16.20 1.12 0.95
N VAL A 98 -15.15 1.07 0.14
CA VAL A 98 -13.80 1.45 0.56
C VAL A 98 -13.26 2.54 -0.38
N TRP A 99 -12.83 3.64 0.23
CA TRP A 99 -12.15 4.75 -0.44
C TRP A 99 -10.68 4.77 -0.05
N LEU A 100 -9.81 4.29 -0.94
CA LEU A 100 -8.37 4.34 -0.76
C LEU A 100 -7.82 5.59 -1.44
N LEU A 101 -7.29 6.53 -0.63
CA LEU A 101 -6.65 7.76 -1.11
C LEU A 101 -5.13 7.58 -0.99
N ASP A 102 -4.49 7.29 -2.12
CA ASP A 102 -3.03 7.22 -2.17
C ASP A 102 -2.43 8.63 -2.27
N GLU A 103 -1.26 8.81 -1.64
CA GLU A 103 -0.58 10.10 -1.52
C GLU A 103 -1.47 11.22 -0.92
N ALA A 104 -2.28 10.88 0.08
CA ALA A 104 -3.31 11.75 0.66
C ALA A 104 -2.80 13.13 1.12
N ALA A 105 -1.53 13.24 1.52
CA ALA A 105 -0.91 14.50 1.90
C ALA A 105 -0.69 15.48 0.72
N LYS A 106 -0.88 15.03 -0.52
CA LYS A 106 -0.81 15.90 -1.71
C LYS A 106 -2.10 16.65 -2.00
N ASN A 107 -3.18 16.33 -1.29
CA ASN A 107 -4.43 17.10 -1.38
C ASN A 107 -4.23 18.55 -0.93
N SER A 108 -4.92 19.48 -1.59
CA SER A 108 -4.93 20.89 -1.16
C SER A 108 -5.51 21.04 0.25
N ASN A 109 -5.20 22.14 0.93
CA ASN A 109 -5.77 22.38 2.27
C ASN A 109 -7.31 22.38 2.25
N ASP A 110 -7.92 22.96 1.22
CA ASP A 110 -9.38 22.97 1.09
C ASP A 110 -9.95 21.57 0.88
N ALA A 111 -9.25 20.71 0.12
CA ALA A 111 -9.60 19.30 -0.05
C ALA A 111 -9.47 18.53 1.27
N GLN A 112 -8.39 18.78 2.04
CA GLN A 112 -8.22 18.18 3.36
C GLN A 112 -9.32 18.61 4.34
N HIS A 113 -9.73 19.89 4.34
CA HIS A 113 -10.87 20.36 5.13
C HIS A 113 -12.20 19.72 4.70
N ALA A 114 -12.40 19.49 3.40
CA ALA A 114 -13.57 18.77 2.92
C ALA A 114 -13.56 17.29 3.33
N LEU A 115 -12.38 16.65 3.35
CA LEU A 115 -12.19 15.27 3.78
C LEU A 115 -12.50 15.09 5.27
N LEU A 116 -12.18 16.07 6.13
CA LEU A 116 -12.52 16.02 7.55
C LEU A 116 -14.01 15.72 7.77
N LYS A 117 -14.89 16.35 7.00
CA LYS A 117 -16.34 16.13 7.12
C LYS A 117 -16.76 14.71 6.76
N ALA A 118 -16.03 14.05 5.87
CA ALA A 118 -16.27 12.64 5.52
C ALA A 118 -15.75 11.67 6.59
N LEU A 119 -14.68 12.06 7.30
CA LEU A 119 -14.07 11.25 8.37
C LEU A 119 -14.76 11.42 9.72
N GLU A 120 -15.51 12.51 9.95
CA GLU A 120 -16.18 12.79 11.23
C GLU A 120 -17.36 11.87 11.49
N ASP A 121 -18.20 11.68 10.48
CA ASP A 121 -19.43 10.86 10.60
C ASP A 121 -19.65 10.05 9.31
N PRO A 122 -18.81 9.05 9.05
CA PRO A 122 -18.97 8.20 7.88
C PRO A 122 -20.17 7.27 8.05
N PRO A 123 -20.91 6.95 6.96
CA PRO A 123 -21.90 5.87 7.02
C PRO A 123 -21.27 4.56 7.51
N SER A 124 -22.01 3.74 8.24
CA SER A 124 -21.51 2.50 8.86
C SER A 124 -20.96 1.47 7.86
N TYR A 125 -21.23 1.63 6.60
CA TYR A 125 -20.73 0.80 5.50
C TYR A 125 -19.56 1.44 4.73
N VAL A 126 -19.03 2.61 5.15
CA VAL A 126 -17.96 3.32 4.44
C VAL A 126 -16.67 3.27 5.24
N TYR A 127 -15.57 2.93 4.55
CA TYR A 127 -14.22 2.93 5.11
C TYR A 127 -13.31 3.82 4.26
N TYR A 128 -12.50 4.63 4.94
CA TYR A 128 -11.48 5.48 4.33
C TYR A 128 -10.09 4.96 4.69
N ILE A 129 -9.25 4.73 3.69
CA ILE A 129 -7.87 4.30 3.85
C ILE A 129 -6.97 5.35 3.21
N LEU A 130 -6.27 6.11 4.03
CA LEU A 130 -5.35 7.15 3.59
C LEU A 130 -3.93 6.59 3.57
N CYS A 131 -3.23 6.72 2.46
CA CYS A 131 -1.80 6.38 2.36
C CYS A 131 -0.98 7.65 2.12
N THR A 132 0.14 7.80 2.81
CA THR A 132 1.05 8.93 2.58
C THR A 132 2.49 8.63 2.95
N THR A 133 3.41 9.29 2.27
CA THR A 133 4.83 9.33 2.62
C THR A 133 5.16 10.45 3.59
N ASP A 134 4.27 11.44 3.72
CA ASP A 134 4.51 12.65 4.51
C ASP A 134 3.30 12.98 5.41
N PRO A 135 3.16 12.27 6.54
CA PRO A 135 2.03 12.50 7.45
C PRO A 135 2.01 13.90 8.06
N GLN A 136 3.15 14.59 8.07
CA GLN A 136 3.24 15.96 8.63
C GLN A 136 2.52 17.00 7.76
N LYS A 137 2.32 16.71 6.47
CA LYS A 137 1.55 17.58 5.57
C LYS A 137 0.04 17.37 5.67
N LEU A 138 -0.41 16.33 6.36
CA LEU A 138 -1.83 16.18 6.69
C LEU A 138 -2.21 17.07 7.87
N LEU A 139 -3.41 17.62 7.82
CA LEU A 139 -3.96 18.36 8.95
C LEU A 139 -3.96 17.48 10.21
N PRO A 140 -3.51 18.00 11.37
CA PRO A 140 -3.51 17.25 12.64
C PRO A 140 -4.90 16.67 12.97
N THR A 141 -5.95 17.37 12.59
CA THR A 141 -7.35 16.96 12.76
C THR A 141 -7.74 15.74 11.94
N ILE A 142 -7.16 15.54 10.74
CA ILE A 142 -7.30 14.30 9.95
C ILE A 142 -6.61 13.15 10.67
N ARG A 143 -5.34 13.36 11.05
CA ARG A 143 -4.56 12.33 11.74
C ARG A 143 -5.23 11.86 13.04
N GLY A 144 -5.77 12.79 13.81
CA GLY A 144 -6.49 12.47 15.04
C GLY A 144 -7.80 11.69 14.87
N ARG A 145 -8.32 11.57 13.64
CA ARG A 145 -9.52 10.78 13.31
C ARG A 145 -9.22 9.43 12.68
N CYS A 146 -7.95 9.18 12.36
CA CYS A 146 -7.52 7.94 11.72
C CYS A 146 -6.79 7.03 12.72
N SER A 147 -7.01 5.73 12.61
CA SER A 147 -6.10 4.74 13.18
C SER A 147 -4.82 4.71 12.35
N GLU A 148 -3.71 5.19 12.93
CA GLU A 148 -2.43 5.36 12.22
C GLU A 148 -1.55 4.11 12.34
N PHE A 149 -0.98 3.68 11.20
CA PHE A 149 -0.07 2.54 11.07
C PHE A 149 1.14 2.96 10.25
N SER A 150 2.33 2.70 10.80
CA SER A 150 3.58 2.95 10.10
C SER A 150 4.10 1.69 9.43
N VAL A 151 4.50 1.81 8.17
CA VAL A 151 5.09 0.74 7.36
C VAL A 151 6.55 1.09 7.10
N HIS A 152 7.43 0.15 7.41
CA HIS A 152 8.87 0.33 7.34
C HIS A 152 9.49 -0.45 6.17
N PRO A 153 10.66 -0.02 5.68
CA PRO A 153 11.48 -0.81 4.75
C PRO A 153 11.78 -2.20 5.31
N LEU A 154 11.94 -3.17 4.42
CA LEU A 154 12.31 -4.53 4.80
C LEU A 154 13.78 -4.57 5.29
N ASN A 155 14.04 -5.36 6.31
CA ASN A 155 15.41 -5.70 6.67
C ASN A 155 16.02 -6.71 5.66
N GLU A 156 17.32 -6.95 5.76
CA GLU A 156 18.06 -7.80 4.81
C GLU A 156 17.47 -9.22 4.71
N ASN A 157 17.12 -9.84 5.83
CA ASN A 157 16.54 -11.18 5.84
C ASN A 157 15.16 -11.24 5.17
N GLN A 158 14.31 -10.24 5.43
CA GLN A 158 13.00 -10.10 4.82
C GLN A 158 13.14 -9.83 3.31
N MET A 159 14.11 -9.02 2.92
CA MET A 159 14.42 -8.77 1.51
C MET A 159 14.88 -10.04 0.79
N PHE A 160 15.74 -10.82 1.41
CA PHE A 160 16.14 -12.14 0.86
C PHE A 160 14.95 -13.10 0.74
N GLN A 161 14.02 -13.08 1.68
CA GLN A 161 12.81 -13.88 1.61
C GLN A 161 11.95 -13.48 0.39
N LEU A 162 11.73 -12.18 0.18
CA LEU A 162 11.02 -11.65 -0.97
C LEU A 162 11.68 -12.05 -2.30
N LEU A 163 12.97 -11.81 -2.42
CA LEU A 163 13.72 -12.11 -3.65
C LEU A 163 13.73 -13.59 -3.97
N ARG A 164 13.96 -14.46 -2.96
CA ARG A 164 13.91 -15.93 -3.14
C ARG A 164 12.53 -16.42 -3.56
N HIS A 165 11.48 -15.84 -2.98
CA HIS A 165 10.10 -16.16 -3.38
C HIS A 165 9.89 -15.83 -4.86
N ALA A 166 10.27 -14.63 -5.29
CA ALA A 166 10.12 -14.19 -6.68
C ALA A 166 10.99 -15.03 -7.65
N VAL A 167 12.27 -15.23 -7.36
CA VAL A 167 13.19 -16.03 -8.20
C VAL A 167 12.70 -17.46 -8.36
N LYS A 168 12.24 -18.09 -7.27
CA LYS A 168 11.64 -19.43 -7.31
C LYS A 168 10.39 -19.47 -8.19
N GLY A 169 9.55 -18.45 -8.09
CA GLY A 169 8.32 -18.34 -8.89
C GLY A 169 8.57 -18.12 -10.38
N GLU A 170 9.75 -17.57 -10.75
CA GLU A 170 10.21 -17.46 -12.14
C GLU A 170 10.91 -18.73 -12.64
N GLY A 171 11.13 -19.74 -11.77
CA GLY A 171 11.86 -20.97 -12.13
C GLY A 171 13.37 -20.77 -12.30
N GLU A 172 13.90 -19.66 -11.74
CA GLU A 172 15.29 -19.24 -11.88
C GLU A 172 16.11 -19.53 -10.63
N SER A 173 17.42 -19.39 -10.74
CA SER A 173 18.37 -19.45 -9.63
C SER A 173 19.40 -18.32 -9.75
N LEU A 174 19.73 -17.72 -8.63
CA LEU A 174 20.72 -16.66 -8.55
C LEU A 174 21.80 -16.98 -7.50
N SER A 175 23.01 -16.47 -7.73
CA SER A 175 24.07 -16.57 -6.74
C SER A 175 23.78 -15.66 -5.53
N LYS A 176 24.35 -16.01 -4.38
CA LYS A 176 24.21 -15.23 -3.15
C LYS A 176 24.64 -13.78 -3.33
N SER A 177 25.70 -13.52 -4.08
CA SER A 177 26.21 -12.18 -4.36
C SER A 177 25.22 -11.28 -5.11
N ILE A 178 24.36 -11.85 -5.98
CA ILE A 178 23.31 -11.08 -6.67
C ILE A 178 22.21 -10.70 -5.69
N TYR A 179 21.77 -11.60 -4.81
CA TYR A 179 20.79 -11.30 -3.77
C TYR A 179 21.29 -10.17 -2.84
N GLU A 180 22.55 -10.27 -2.39
CA GLU A 180 23.17 -9.26 -1.53
C GLU A 180 23.22 -7.89 -2.21
N GLN A 181 23.59 -7.85 -3.50
CA GLN A 181 23.64 -6.61 -4.26
C GLN A 181 22.25 -5.97 -4.42
N ILE A 182 21.22 -6.76 -4.83
CA ILE A 182 19.85 -6.25 -4.96
C ILE A 182 19.33 -5.75 -3.61
N ALA A 183 19.58 -6.48 -2.52
CA ALA A 183 19.14 -6.08 -1.19
C ALA A 183 19.78 -4.76 -0.75
N GLN A 184 21.07 -4.56 -1.04
CA GLN A 184 21.79 -3.33 -0.74
C GLN A 184 21.22 -2.15 -1.54
N ASP A 185 21.06 -2.28 -2.86
CA ASP A 185 20.70 -1.18 -3.75
C ASP A 185 19.20 -0.81 -3.64
N SER A 186 18.37 -1.77 -3.23
CA SER A 186 16.94 -1.51 -2.99
C SER A 186 16.64 -0.74 -1.72
N LEU A 187 17.60 -0.58 -0.80
CA LEU A 187 17.45 0.14 0.47
C LEU A 187 16.25 -0.32 1.31
N GLY A 188 15.90 -1.61 1.23
CA GLY A 188 14.76 -2.18 1.92
C GLY A 188 13.39 -1.94 1.25
N HIS A 189 13.35 -1.34 0.06
CA HIS A 189 12.11 -1.07 -0.66
C HIS A 189 11.72 -2.23 -1.58
N PRO A 190 10.61 -2.97 -1.31
CA PRO A 190 10.19 -4.12 -2.11
C PRO A 190 9.99 -3.80 -3.60
N ARG A 191 9.44 -2.63 -3.92
CA ARG A 191 9.23 -2.20 -5.30
C ARG A 191 10.56 -2.11 -6.06
N ASN A 192 11.54 -1.42 -5.49
CA ASN A 192 12.85 -1.25 -6.10
C ASN A 192 13.55 -2.60 -6.29
N ALA A 193 13.52 -3.45 -5.25
CA ALA A 193 14.11 -4.78 -5.30
C ALA A 193 13.55 -5.63 -6.45
N LEU A 194 12.24 -5.66 -6.63
CA LEU A 194 11.59 -6.42 -7.71
C LEU A 194 11.84 -5.81 -9.09
N GLN A 195 11.99 -4.46 -9.19
CA GLN A 195 12.39 -3.81 -10.44
C GLN A 195 13.82 -4.14 -10.82
N ILE A 196 14.77 -4.10 -9.86
CA ILE A 196 16.16 -4.52 -10.10
C ILE A 196 16.20 -6.00 -10.47
N LEU A 197 15.47 -6.86 -9.74
CA LEU A 197 15.40 -8.29 -10.04
C LEU A 197 14.88 -8.54 -11.47
N GLU A 198 13.87 -7.80 -11.92
CA GLU A 198 13.33 -7.92 -13.28
C GLU A 198 14.41 -7.65 -14.33
N GLN A 199 15.23 -6.60 -14.13
CA GLN A 199 16.36 -6.28 -15.01
C GLN A 199 17.44 -7.37 -14.99
N VAL A 200 17.75 -7.90 -13.80
CA VAL A 200 18.73 -8.97 -13.63
C VAL A 200 18.30 -10.26 -14.33
N LEU A 201 17.02 -10.63 -14.25
CA LEU A 201 16.49 -11.83 -14.90
C LEU A 201 16.32 -11.68 -16.42
N ALA A 202 16.30 -10.44 -16.93
CA ALA A 202 16.18 -10.17 -18.36
C ALA A 202 17.49 -10.41 -19.16
N VAL A 203 18.61 -10.63 -18.48
CA VAL A 203 19.93 -10.83 -19.12
C VAL A 203 20.50 -12.22 -18.87
N GLU A 204 21.48 -12.61 -19.71
CA GLU A 204 22.18 -13.88 -19.58
C GLU A 204 22.89 -14.02 -18.22
N PRO A 205 23.02 -15.24 -17.67
CA PRO A 205 23.55 -15.49 -16.33
C PRO A 205 24.89 -14.82 -16.04
N GLU A 206 25.81 -14.77 -17.03
CA GLU A 206 27.13 -14.17 -16.87
C GLU A 206 27.08 -12.64 -16.67
N GLN A 207 26.02 -11.98 -17.11
CA GLN A 207 25.83 -10.52 -17.05
C GLN A 207 25.06 -10.09 -15.81
N ARG A 208 24.36 -10.98 -15.14
CA ARG A 208 23.42 -10.68 -14.04
C ARG A 208 24.03 -9.89 -12.90
N LEU A 209 25.27 -10.26 -12.47
CA LEU A 209 25.95 -9.54 -11.40
C LEU A 209 26.32 -8.10 -11.80
N ASN A 210 26.70 -7.90 -13.06
CA ASN A 210 27.05 -6.58 -13.56
C ASN A 210 25.83 -5.66 -13.67
N VAL A 211 24.67 -6.21 -14.04
CA VAL A 211 23.40 -5.48 -14.06
C VAL A 211 22.97 -5.12 -12.64
N ALA A 212 23.03 -6.09 -11.70
CA ALA A 212 22.70 -5.81 -10.30
C ALA A 212 23.54 -4.67 -9.69
N LYS A 213 24.81 -4.51 -10.07
CA LYS A 213 25.70 -3.44 -9.58
C LYS A 213 25.48 -2.06 -10.22
N ARG A 214 24.69 -1.96 -11.28
CA ARG A 214 24.44 -0.70 -12.02
C ARG A 214 23.08 -0.07 -11.70
N SER A 215 22.27 -0.78 -10.96
CA SER A 215 20.92 -0.38 -10.54
C SER A 215 20.96 0.28 -9.18
#